data_09ade4e041dfd86524e9abdf0a550115
#
_entry.id   09ade4e041dfd86524e9abdf0a550115
#
_cell.length_a   1.000
_cell.length_b   1.000
_cell.length_c   1.000
_cell.angle_alpha   90.00
_cell.angle_beta   90.00
_cell.angle_gamma   90.00
#
_symmetry.space_group_name_H-M   'P 1'
#
loop_
_entity.id
_entity.type
_entity.pdbx_description
1 polymer ?
#
loop_
_entity_poly.entity_id
_entity_poly.type
_entity_poly.pdbx_seq_one_letter_code
_entity_poly.pdbx_strand_id
1 'polypeptide(L)'
;MPLPRRIEDLVGASAAVVFIVSVTAFGAALDGYAQARHPVALLGASGVPHALAFNLLGWVLPGLLAVMVALCLLLRLPVGSNWRARVAGQLLVLAGMAFAGMGLLPLDVEALDGPASQAHASAWMVWVLAFIAGTLMFASALWRRSTALGVLALACGAVAAVCAFGLQGVVPAPLAQRITFASWLAWLALALPVLRAAGNRS
;
A
#
# COMPACT_ATOMS: atom_id res chain seq x y z
N MET A 1 -15.52 -13.88 13.93
CA MET A 1 -15.30 -13.20 15.22
C MET A 1 -14.41 -11.98 14.93
N PRO A 2 -14.82 -10.73 15.19
CA PRO A 2 -13.96 -9.57 14.95
C PRO A 2 -12.74 -9.61 15.88
N LEU A 3 -11.58 -9.23 15.37
CA LEU A 3 -10.36 -9.13 16.16
C LEU A 3 -10.52 -8.10 17.30
N PRO A 4 -9.84 -8.28 18.44
CA PRO A 4 -9.81 -7.26 19.49
C PRO A 4 -9.34 -5.92 18.93
N ARG A 5 -10.03 -4.84 19.31
CA ARG A 5 -9.81 -3.48 18.74
C ARG A 5 -8.36 -2.99 18.77
N ARG A 6 -7.59 -3.37 19.78
CA ARG A 6 -6.14 -3.03 19.87
C ARG A 6 -5.30 -3.78 18.85
N ILE A 7 -5.65 -5.03 18.53
CA ILE A 7 -4.90 -5.84 17.54
C ILE A 7 -5.09 -5.25 16.13
N GLU A 8 -6.29 -4.79 15.79
CA GLU A 8 -6.56 -4.21 14.47
C GLU A 8 -5.73 -2.95 14.20
N ASP A 9 -5.47 -2.10 15.21
CA ASP A 9 -4.61 -0.92 15.06
C ASP A 9 -3.15 -1.30 14.84
N LEU A 10 -2.72 -2.34 15.51
CA LEU A 10 -1.36 -2.84 15.37
C LEU A 10 -1.12 -3.43 13.97
N VAL A 11 -2.15 -4.02 13.34
CA VAL A 11 -2.00 -4.63 12.00
C VAL A 11 -1.50 -3.62 10.97
N GLY A 12 -2.14 -2.45 10.88
CA GLY A 12 -1.74 -1.42 9.92
C GLY A 12 -0.38 -0.81 10.23
N ALA A 13 -0.13 -0.52 11.51
CA ALA A 13 1.17 -0.04 11.97
C ALA A 13 2.29 -1.08 11.72
N SER A 14 2.01 -2.37 11.97
CA SER A 14 2.96 -3.45 11.70
C SER A 14 3.29 -3.57 10.21
N ALA A 15 2.30 -3.43 9.32
CA ALA A 15 2.55 -3.41 7.88
C ALA A 15 3.55 -2.30 7.49
N ALA A 16 3.33 -1.10 8.03
CA ALA A 16 4.22 0.04 7.78
C ALA A 16 5.64 -0.19 8.32
N VAL A 17 5.75 -0.64 9.56
CA VAL A 17 7.05 -0.90 10.21
C VAL A 17 7.82 -1.99 9.48
N VAL A 18 7.18 -3.12 9.18
CA VAL A 18 7.82 -4.25 8.48
C VAL A 18 8.32 -3.82 7.10
N PHE A 19 7.52 -3.07 6.33
CA PHE A 19 7.96 -2.55 5.03
C PHE A 19 9.18 -1.62 5.17
N ILE A 20 9.09 -0.61 6.05
CA ILE A 20 10.17 0.37 6.24
C ILE A 20 11.47 -0.32 6.69
N VAL A 21 11.36 -1.23 7.68
CA VAL A 21 12.52 -1.98 8.17
C VAL A 21 13.10 -2.86 7.06
N SER A 22 12.28 -3.54 6.28
CA SER A 22 12.74 -4.37 5.16
C SER A 22 13.48 -3.52 4.11
N VAL A 23 12.88 -2.43 3.64
CA VAL A 23 13.52 -1.56 2.63
C VAL A 23 14.84 -0.97 3.15
N THR A 24 14.89 -0.60 4.43
CA THR A 24 16.10 -0.01 5.02
C THR A 24 17.19 -1.06 5.23
N ALA A 25 16.83 -2.21 5.82
CA ALA A 25 17.81 -3.25 6.16
C ALA A 25 18.39 -3.91 4.90
N PHE A 26 17.54 -4.35 3.97
CA PHE A 26 18.00 -4.98 2.73
C PHE A 26 18.69 -3.97 1.81
N GLY A 27 18.24 -2.70 1.81
CA GLY A 27 18.92 -1.64 1.07
C GLY A 27 20.30 -1.30 1.62
N ALA A 28 20.50 -1.38 2.93
CA ALA A 28 21.81 -1.22 3.56
C ALA A 28 22.74 -2.44 3.35
N ALA A 29 22.17 -3.62 3.17
CA ALA A 29 22.91 -4.86 2.96
C ALA A 29 23.30 -5.10 1.49
N LEU A 30 22.72 -4.37 0.52
CA LEU A 30 23.02 -4.51 -0.90
C LEU A 30 24.06 -3.47 -1.33
N ASP A 31 25.25 -3.94 -1.68
CA ASP A 31 26.34 -3.08 -2.14
C ASP A 31 25.92 -2.24 -3.34
N GLY A 32 26.25 -0.94 -3.31
CA GLY A 32 25.94 0.00 -4.37
C GLY A 32 24.47 0.46 -4.42
N TYR A 33 23.59 -0.08 -3.57
CA TYR A 33 22.21 0.37 -3.52
C TYR A 33 22.08 1.75 -2.84
N ALA A 34 21.40 2.67 -3.51
CA ALA A 34 21.13 3.99 -2.97
C ALA A 34 19.62 4.26 -2.99
N GLN A 35 19.02 4.51 -1.82
CA GLN A 35 17.58 4.75 -1.66
C GLN A 35 17.01 5.83 -2.58
N ALA A 36 17.77 6.87 -2.88
CA ALA A 36 17.32 7.97 -3.75
C ALA A 36 17.41 7.68 -5.25
N ARG A 37 18.19 6.67 -5.64
CA ARG A 37 18.51 6.39 -7.07
C ARG A 37 17.93 5.08 -7.57
N HIS A 38 17.77 4.10 -6.72
CA HIS A 38 17.32 2.76 -7.12
C HIS A 38 15.87 2.50 -6.68
N PRO A 39 15.08 1.83 -7.52
CA PRO A 39 13.71 1.46 -7.15
C PRO A 39 13.73 0.40 -6.05
N VAL A 40 12.66 0.37 -5.24
CA VAL A 40 12.50 -0.63 -4.17
C VAL A 40 12.44 -2.05 -4.75
N ALA A 41 11.89 -2.22 -5.94
CA ALA A 41 11.77 -3.51 -6.63
C ALA A 41 13.12 -4.20 -6.88
N LEU A 42 14.22 -3.42 -6.98
CA LEU A 42 15.57 -3.97 -7.15
C LEU A 42 15.99 -4.88 -5.99
N LEU A 43 15.53 -4.60 -4.76
CA LEU A 43 15.86 -5.41 -3.58
C LEU A 43 15.28 -6.84 -3.65
N GLY A 44 14.21 -7.01 -4.39
CA GLY A 44 13.55 -8.30 -4.60
C GLY A 44 13.76 -8.89 -6.00
N ALA A 45 14.63 -8.29 -6.81
CA ALA A 45 14.84 -8.73 -8.19
C ALA A 45 15.56 -10.09 -8.25
N SER A 46 15.32 -10.82 -9.33
CA SER A 46 15.95 -12.11 -9.58
C SER A 46 17.47 -11.97 -9.59
N GLY A 47 18.16 -12.89 -8.91
CA GLY A 47 19.63 -12.90 -8.81
C GLY A 47 20.22 -11.96 -7.75
N VAL A 48 19.43 -11.08 -7.14
CA VAL A 48 19.90 -10.19 -6.07
C VAL A 48 20.03 -10.96 -4.75
N PRO A 49 21.12 -10.74 -3.98
CA PRO A 49 21.29 -11.36 -2.67
C PRO A 49 20.09 -11.10 -1.75
N HIS A 50 19.62 -12.15 -1.09
CA HIS A 50 18.48 -12.08 -0.16
C HIS A 50 17.13 -11.66 -0.76
N ALA A 51 16.98 -11.64 -2.10
CA ALA A 51 15.75 -11.21 -2.78
C ALA A 51 14.49 -11.92 -2.28
N LEU A 52 14.56 -13.25 -2.05
CA LEU A 52 13.42 -14.01 -1.52
C LEU A 52 12.98 -13.51 -0.14
N ALA A 53 13.94 -13.28 0.76
CA ALA A 53 13.64 -12.77 2.09
C ALA A 53 13.03 -11.35 2.03
N PHE A 54 13.58 -10.48 1.17
CA PHE A 54 12.99 -9.17 0.92
C PHE A 54 11.58 -9.29 0.32
N ASN A 55 11.36 -10.14 -0.66
CA ASN A 55 10.05 -10.32 -1.28
C ASN A 55 9.00 -10.78 -0.26
N LEU A 56 9.36 -11.69 0.64
CA LEU A 56 8.45 -12.15 1.70
C LEU A 56 8.17 -11.06 2.75
N LEU A 57 9.21 -10.38 3.23
CA LEU A 57 9.09 -9.41 4.31
C LEU A 57 8.72 -8.00 3.82
N GLY A 58 9.22 -7.59 2.65
CA GLY A 58 8.96 -6.26 2.09
C GLY A 58 7.67 -6.15 1.29
N TRP A 59 7.24 -7.22 0.62
CA TRP A 59 6.05 -7.19 -0.24
C TRP A 59 4.91 -8.05 0.29
N VAL A 60 5.15 -9.37 0.44
CA VAL A 60 4.07 -10.33 0.74
C VAL A 60 3.45 -10.05 2.10
N LEU A 61 4.26 -9.99 3.15
CA LEU A 61 3.75 -9.79 4.51
C LEU A 61 3.03 -8.45 4.68
N PRO A 62 3.59 -7.28 4.29
CA PRO A 62 2.85 -6.02 4.36
C PRO A 62 1.58 -6.00 3.50
N GLY A 63 1.59 -6.64 2.33
CA GLY A 63 0.42 -6.76 1.47
C GLY A 63 -0.70 -7.58 2.12
N LEU A 64 -0.39 -8.70 2.77
CA LEU A 64 -1.37 -9.50 3.50
C LEU A 64 -1.93 -8.74 4.72
N LEU A 65 -1.08 -8.01 5.45
CA LEU A 65 -1.54 -7.14 6.54
C LEU A 65 -2.44 -6.02 6.02
N ALA A 66 -2.16 -5.48 4.84
CA ALA A 66 -3.01 -4.49 4.18
C ALA A 66 -4.39 -5.06 3.80
N VAL A 67 -4.43 -6.31 3.30
CA VAL A 67 -5.71 -7.03 3.08
C VAL A 67 -6.50 -7.13 4.38
N MET A 68 -5.85 -7.47 5.49
CA MET A 68 -6.51 -7.52 6.80
C MET A 68 -7.09 -6.16 7.21
N VAL A 69 -6.33 -5.06 7.03
CA VAL A 69 -6.83 -3.69 7.30
C VAL A 69 -8.08 -3.40 6.45
N ALA A 70 -8.03 -3.69 5.15
CA ALA A 70 -9.14 -3.44 4.24
C ALA A 70 -10.38 -4.29 4.59
N LEU A 71 -10.21 -5.55 4.96
CA LEU A 71 -11.30 -6.41 5.44
C LEU A 71 -11.89 -5.90 6.75
N CYS A 72 -11.07 -5.45 7.70
CA CYS A 72 -11.56 -4.82 8.93
C CYS A 72 -12.38 -3.56 8.64
N LEU A 73 -11.95 -2.73 7.69
CA LEU A 73 -12.72 -1.56 7.24
C LEU A 73 -14.06 -1.97 6.64
N LEU A 74 -14.08 -2.98 5.75
CA LEU A 74 -15.30 -3.51 5.14
C LEU A 74 -16.29 -4.07 6.17
N LEU A 75 -15.82 -4.86 7.12
CA LEU A 75 -16.65 -5.47 8.16
C LEU A 75 -17.23 -4.44 9.13
N ARG A 76 -16.61 -3.26 9.24
CA ARG A 76 -17.09 -2.14 10.07
C ARG A 76 -18.02 -1.19 9.34
N LEU A 77 -18.24 -1.38 8.04
CA LEU A 77 -19.25 -0.62 7.32
C LEU A 77 -20.64 -1.00 7.85
N PRO A 78 -21.52 -0.03 8.17
CA PRO A 78 -22.89 -0.32 8.62
C PRO A 78 -23.67 -1.12 7.60
N VAL A 79 -24.64 -1.87 8.09
CA VAL A 79 -25.68 -2.48 7.26
C VAL A 79 -26.40 -1.34 6.50
N GLY A 80 -26.55 -1.47 5.18
CA GLY A 80 -27.12 -0.41 4.34
C GLY A 80 -26.14 0.67 3.88
N SER A 81 -24.83 0.50 4.16
CA SER A 81 -23.82 1.42 3.61
C SER A 81 -23.92 1.56 2.09
N ASN A 82 -23.64 2.78 1.61
CA ASN A 82 -23.58 3.08 0.19
C ASN A 82 -22.67 2.08 -0.55
N TRP A 83 -23.12 1.63 -1.72
CA TRP A 83 -22.35 0.72 -2.57
C TRP A 83 -20.93 1.21 -2.85
N ARG A 84 -20.73 2.54 -2.94
CA ARG A 84 -19.40 3.15 -3.14
C ARG A 84 -18.43 2.79 -2.02
N ALA A 85 -18.87 2.79 -0.75
CA ALA A 85 -18.03 2.41 0.38
C ALA A 85 -17.62 0.94 0.31
N ARG A 86 -18.52 0.05 -0.14
CA ARG A 86 -18.24 -1.38 -0.30
C ARG A 86 -17.24 -1.63 -1.42
N VAL A 87 -17.46 -1.02 -2.59
CA VAL A 87 -16.54 -1.12 -3.74
C VAL A 87 -15.18 -0.53 -3.39
N ALA A 88 -15.13 0.61 -2.69
CA ALA A 88 -13.89 1.20 -2.20
C ALA A 88 -13.10 0.22 -1.32
N GLY A 89 -13.77 -0.43 -0.36
CA GLY A 89 -13.13 -1.44 0.48
C GLY A 89 -12.63 -2.65 -0.31
N GLN A 90 -13.37 -3.13 -1.31
CA GLN A 90 -12.93 -4.22 -2.20
C GLN A 90 -11.72 -3.82 -3.04
N LEU A 91 -11.67 -2.57 -3.53
CA LEU A 91 -10.49 -2.04 -4.21
C LEU A 91 -9.27 -1.98 -3.30
N LEU A 92 -9.44 -1.64 -2.03
CA LEU A 92 -8.36 -1.66 -1.05
C LEU A 92 -7.88 -3.09 -0.73
N VAL A 93 -8.78 -4.09 -0.73
CA VAL A 93 -8.40 -5.51 -0.66
C VAL A 93 -7.58 -5.89 -1.89
N LEU A 94 -8.04 -5.53 -3.09
CA LEU A 94 -7.32 -5.78 -4.34
C LEU A 94 -5.94 -5.11 -4.32
N ALA A 95 -5.85 -3.88 -3.81
CA ALA A 95 -4.57 -3.19 -3.65
C ALA A 95 -3.61 -3.97 -2.73
N GLY A 96 -4.08 -4.46 -1.58
CA GLY A 96 -3.27 -5.29 -0.69
C GLY A 96 -2.80 -6.59 -1.34
N MET A 97 -3.69 -7.26 -2.09
CA MET A 97 -3.34 -8.47 -2.83
C MET A 97 -2.30 -8.20 -3.92
N ALA A 98 -2.46 -7.13 -4.69
CA ALA A 98 -1.52 -6.74 -5.74
C ALA A 98 -0.16 -6.33 -5.16
N PHE A 99 -0.15 -5.67 -3.98
CA PHE A 99 1.07 -5.36 -3.25
C PHE A 99 1.82 -6.64 -2.84
N ALA A 100 1.11 -7.64 -2.29
CA ALA A 100 1.69 -8.95 -2.01
C ALA A 100 2.16 -9.65 -3.29
N GLY A 101 1.41 -9.49 -4.38
CA GLY A 101 1.74 -10.04 -5.70
C GLY A 101 3.08 -9.56 -6.25
N MET A 102 3.51 -8.32 -5.95
CA MET A 102 4.83 -7.84 -6.35
C MET A 102 5.97 -8.70 -5.77
N GLY A 103 5.78 -9.26 -4.57
CA GLY A 103 6.76 -10.17 -3.98
C GLY A 103 6.74 -11.59 -4.55
N LEU A 104 5.63 -12.00 -5.16
CA LEU A 104 5.49 -13.30 -5.83
C LEU A 104 5.91 -13.26 -7.30
N LEU A 105 6.04 -12.06 -7.86
CA LEU A 105 6.39 -11.77 -9.25
C LEU A 105 7.68 -10.95 -9.27
N PRO A 106 8.85 -11.54 -9.01
CA PRO A 106 10.10 -10.80 -8.90
C PRO A 106 10.48 -10.13 -10.23
N LEU A 107 11.04 -8.92 -10.12
CA LEU A 107 11.59 -8.19 -11.25
C LEU A 107 12.81 -8.94 -11.81
N ASP A 108 12.94 -9.01 -13.13
CA ASP A 108 14.16 -9.46 -13.81
C ASP A 108 14.90 -8.24 -14.36
N VAL A 109 16.06 -7.92 -13.78
CA VAL A 109 16.86 -6.74 -14.19
C VAL A 109 17.60 -6.96 -15.50
N GLU A 110 17.83 -8.21 -15.91
CA GLU A 110 18.50 -8.53 -17.17
C GLU A 110 17.50 -8.48 -18.35
N ALA A 111 16.21 -8.66 -18.07
CA ALA A 111 15.13 -8.64 -19.04
C ALA A 111 13.97 -7.75 -18.60
N LEU A 112 14.20 -6.42 -18.61
CA LEU A 112 13.18 -5.44 -18.15
C LEU A 112 11.89 -5.50 -18.97
N ASP A 113 11.97 -5.82 -20.26
CA ASP A 113 10.82 -6.01 -21.14
C ASP A 113 10.33 -7.47 -21.19
N GLY A 114 10.93 -8.34 -20.36
CA GLY A 114 10.59 -9.75 -20.28
C GLY A 114 9.28 -10.00 -19.51
N PRO A 115 8.70 -11.21 -19.64
CA PRO A 115 7.42 -11.56 -19.03
C PRO A 115 7.40 -11.39 -17.50
N ALA A 116 8.48 -11.72 -16.81
CA ALA A 116 8.58 -11.58 -15.36
C ALA A 116 8.49 -10.11 -14.92
N SER A 117 9.26 -9.23 -15.58
CA SER A 117 9.26 -7.80 -15.31
C SER A 117 7.92 -7.15 -15.66
N GLN A 118 7.29 -7.56 -16.74
CA GLN A 118 5.94 -7.12 -17.12
C GLN A 118 4.89 -7.55 -16.09
N ALA A 119 5.00 -8.78 -15.55
CA ALA A 119 4.10 -9.26 -14.51
C ALA A 119 4.26 -8.46 -13.22
N HIS A 120 5.52 -8.17 -12.79
CA HIS A 120 5.78 -7.28 -11.65
C HIS A 120 5.21 -5.88 -11.86
N ALA A 121 5.45 -5.28 -13.02
CA ALA A 121 4.92 -3.96 -13.38
C ALA A 121 3.39 -3.94 -13.40
N SER A 122 2.75 -5.03 -13.86
CA SER A 122 1.31 -5.17 -13.84
C SER A 122 0.76 -5.22 -12.41
N ALA A 123 1.41 -5.99 -11.52
CA ALA A 123 1.04 -6.01 -10.10
C ALA A 123 1.17 -4.64 -9.45
N TRP A 124 2.26 -3.91 -9.74
CA TRP A 124 2.45 -2.53 -9.29
C TRP A 124 1.34 -1.60 -9.80
N MET A 125 0.98 -1.71 -11.08
CA MET A 125 -0.07 -0.89 -11.68
C MET A 125 -1.44 -1.18 -11.05
N VAL A 126 -1.79 -2.47 -10.86
CA VAL A 126 -3.04 -2.87 -10.18
C VAL A 126 -3.06 -2.33 -8.76
N TRP A 127 -1.95 -2.46 -8.01
CA TRP A 127 -1.85 -1.92 -6.65
C TRP A 127 -2.14 -0.43 -6.60
N VAL A 128 -1.41 0.37 -7.39
CA VAL A 128 -1.50 1.84 -7.29
C VAL A 128 -2.86 2.35 -7.76
N LEU A 129 -3.40 1.81 -8.85
CA LEU A 129 -4.72 2.20 -9.36
C LEU A 129 -5.84 1.81 -8.40
N ALA A 130 -5.81 0.59 -7.85
CA ALA A 130 -6.79 0.14 -6.87
C ALA A 130 -6.71 0.95 -5.56
N PHE A 131 -5.50 1.31 -5.12
CA PHE A 131 -5.30 2.18 -3.95
C PHE A 131 -5.87 3.58 -4.17
N ILE A 132 -5.52 4.23 -5.28
CA ILE A 132 -6.02 5.57 -5.61
C ILE A 132 -7.54 5.55 -5.71
N ALA A 133 -8.10 4.67 -6.56
CA ALA A 133 -9.54 4.59 -6.75
C ALA A 133 -10.27 4.23 -5.44
N GLY A 134 -9.74 3.28 -4.68
CA GLY A 134 -10.30 2.85 -3.39
C GLY A 134 -10.36 3.99 -2.38
N THR A 135 -9.26 4.72 -2.19
CA THR A 135 -9.20 5.84 -1.23
C THR A 135 -10.07 7.01 -1.65
N LEU A 136 -10.06 7.41 -2.93
CA LEU A 136 -10.90 8.51 -3.43
C LEU A 136 -12.39 8.17 -3.35
N MET A 137 -12.78 6.94 -3.68
CA MET A 137 -14.15 6.47 -3.51
C MET A 137 -14.54 6.42 -2.02
N PHE A 138 -13.63 5.96 -1.15
CA PHE A 138 -13.86 5.93 0.29
C PHE A 138 -14.05 7.33 0.86
N ALA A 139 -13.23 8.30 0.44
CA ALA A 139 -13.38 9.70 0.79
C ALA A 139 -14.76 10.22 0.43
N SER A 140 -15.19 10.03 -0.84
CA SER A 140 -16.50 10.50 -1.30
C SER A 140 -17.68 9.85 -0.57
N ALA A 141 -17.56 8.56 -0.22
CA ALA A 141 -18.63 7.79 0.41
C ALA A 141 -18.80 8.09 1.90
N LEU A 142 -17.72 8.40 2.61
CA LEU A 142 -17.71 8.54 4.07
C LEU A 142 -17.50 9.98 4.56
N TRP A 143 -17.33 10.95 3.68
CA TRP A 143 -17.07 12.35 4.03
C TRP A 143 -18.03 12.89 5.09
N ARG A 144 -19.34 12.68 4.87
CA ARG A 144 -20.39 13.15 5.79
C ARG A 144 -20.42 12.40 7.12
N ARG A 145 -19.90 11.20 7.16
CA ARG A 145 -19.91 10.34 8.37
C ARG A 145 -18.67 10.52 9.23
N SER A 146 -17.51 10.68 8.60
CA SER A 146 -16.22 10.92 9.25
C SER A 146 -15.37 11.79 8.33
N THR A 147 -15.41 13.10 8.56
CA THR A 147 -14.59 14.06 7.81
C THR A 147 -13.10 13.74 7.95
N ALA A 148 -12.65 13.34 9.13
CA ALA A 148 -11.26 12.97 9.36
C ALA A 148 -10.81 11.80 8.49
N LEU A 149 -11.63 10.73 8.39
CA LEU A 149 -11.32 9.59 7.52
C LEU A 149 -11.41 9.98 6.04
N GLY A 150 -12.39 10.83 5.69
CA GLY A 150 -12.52 11.38 4.34
C GLY A 150 -11.30 12.20 3.91
N VAL A 151 -10.80 13.06 4.78
CA VAL A 151 -9.58 13.86 4.54
C VAL A 151 -8.35 12.95 4.41
N LEU A 152 -8.18 11.98 5.32
CA LEU A 152 -7.07 11.02 5.25
C LEU A 152 -7.10 10.25 3.92
N ALA A 153 -8.26 9.71 3.54
CA ALA A 153 -8.42 8.96 2.31
C ALA A 153 -8.13 9.82 1.06
N LEU A 154 -8.68 11.04 1.04
CA LEU A 154 -8.43 11.99 -0.05
C LEU A 154 -6.95 12.37 -0.15
N ALA A 155 -6.31 12.70 0.97
CA ALA A 155 -4.90 13.08 0.99
C ALA A 155 -4.00 11.94 0.51
N CYS A 156 -4.18 10.73 1.05
CA CYS A 156 -3.38 9.57 0.65
C CYS A 156 -3.58 9.22 -0.84
N GLY A 157 -4.83 9.21 -1.32
CA GLY A 157 -5.12 8.94 -2.73
C GLY A 157 -4.59 10.00 -3.68
N ALA A 158 -4.73 11.28 -3.33
CA ALA A 158 -4.23 12.39 -4.15
C ALA A 158 -2.69 12.40 -4.21
N VAL A 159 -2.01 12.21 -3.09
CA VAL A 159 -0.54 12.10 -3.05
C VAL A 159 -0.07 10.93 -3.91
N ALA A 160 -0.71 9.75 -3.78
CA ALA A 160 -0.37 8.60 -4.60
C ALA A 160 -0.58 8.88 -6.10
N ALA A 161 -1.71 9.50 -6.49
CA ALA A 161 -1.99 9.83 -7.89
C ALA A 161 -0.98 10.81 -8.47
N VAL A 162 -0.67 11.87 -7.74
CA VAL A 162 0.30 12.90 -8.18
C VAL A 162 1.69 12.30 -8.30
N CYS A 163 2.15 11.54 -7.30
CA CYS A 163 3.51 10.97 -7.30
C CYS A 163 3.66 9.84 -8.32
N ALA A 164 2.64 8.98 -8.50
CA ALA A 164 2.74 7.89 -9.45
C ALA A 164 2.64 8.33 -10.93
N PHE A 165 1.87 9.38 -11.22
CA PHE A 165 1.53 9.76 -12.60
C PHE A 165 1.80 11.23 -12.95
N GLY A 166 1.73 12.15 -11.99
CA GLY A 166 1.82 13.59 -12.22
C GLY A 166 3.23 14.17 -12.20
N LEU A 167 4.18 13.50 -11.52
CA LEU A 167 5.54 14.00 -11.32
C LEU A 167 6.59 13.34 -12.23
N GLN A 168 6.14 12.62 -13.26
CA GLN A 168 7.05 11.98 -14.22
C GLN A 168 7.90 13.04 -14.94
N GLY A 169 9.23 12.84 -14.92
CA GLY A 169 10.19 13.79 -15.52
C GLY A 169 10.49 15.03 -14.65
N VAL A 170 9.76 15.27 -13.57
CA VAL A 170 10.00 16.40 -12.63
C VAL A 170 10.79 15.95 -11.41
N VAL A 171 10.45 14.77 -10.89
CA VAL A 171 11.08 14.17 -9.72
C VAL A 171 11.66 12.81 -10.11
N PRO A 172 12.84 12.41 -9.58
CA PRO A 172 13.38 11.07 -9.83
C PRO A 172 12.34 9.98 -9.49
N ALA A 173 12.11 9.07 -10.43
CA ALA A 173 11.10 8.01 -10.27
C ALA A 173 11.22 7.21 -8.96
N PRO A 174 12.44 6.84 -8.46
CA PRO A 174 12.58 6.17 -7.18
C PRO A 174 12.09 7.00 -5.99
N LEU A 175 12.22 8.31 -6.03
CA LEU A 175 11.74 9.20 -4.96
C LEU A 175 10.22 9.34 -5.02
N ALA A 176 9.64 9.57 -6.20
CA ALA A 176 8.19 9.63 -6.39
C ALA A 176 7.52 8.31 -5.94
N GLN A 177 8.13 7.16 -6.27
CA GLN A 177 7.68 5.84 -5.83
C GLN A 177 7.66 5.72 -4.29
N ARG A 178 8.68 6.21 -3.60
CA ARG A 178 8.75 6.17 -2.12
C ARG A 178 7.69 7.04 -1.47
N ILE A 179 7.40 8.20 -2.03
CA ILE A 179 6.30 9.05 -1.54
C ILE A 179 4.96 8.34 -1.74
N THR A 180 4.78 7.63 -2.86
CA THR A 180 3.58 6.81 -3.09
C THR A 180 3.47 5.70 -2.04
N PHE A 181 4.56 5.00 -1.72
CA PHE A 181 4.57 4.01 -0.64
C PHE A 181 4.30 4.65 0.72
N ALA A 182 4.89 5.81 1.03
CA ALA A 182 4.65 6.51 2.29
C ALA A 182 3.16 6.87 2.46
N SER A 183 2.48 7.32 1.39
CA SER A 183 1.04 7.59 1.43
C SER A 183 0.21 6.32 1.68
N TRP A 184 0.59 5.19 1.08
CA TRP A 184 0.01 3.88 1.33
C TRP A 184 0.19 3.42 2.77
N LEU A 185 1.41 3.53 3.31
CA LEU A 185 1.71 3.14 4.69
C LEU A 185 1.00 4.03 5.71
N ALA A 186 0.89 5.34 5.44
CA ALA A 186 0.11 6.27 6.25
C ALA A 186 -1.36 5.88 6.28
N TRP A 187 -1.94 5.53 5.13
CA TRP A 187 -3.30 4.99 5.06
C TRP A 187 -3.46 3.74 5.92
N LEU A 188 -2.58 2.75 5.78
CA LEU A 188 -2.66 1.50 6.54
C LEU A 188 -2.58 1.73 8.04
N ALA A 189 -1.64 2.57 8.49
CA ALA A 189 -1.42 2.84 9.91
C ALA A 189 -2.55 3.65 10.54
N LEU A 190 -3.21 4.54 9.80
CA LEU A 190 -4.13 5.53 10.36
C LEU A 190 -5.61 5.26 10.10
N ALA A 191 -5.98 4.49 9.06
CA ALA A 191 -7.38 4.33 8.66
C ALA A 191 -8.28 3.77 9.77
N LEU A 192 -7.86 2.69 10.42
CA LEU A 192 -8.63 2.07 11.51
C LEU A 192 -8.65 2.92 12.80
N PRO A 193 -7.53 3.48 13.30
CA PRO A 193 -7.53 4.43 14.40
C PRO A 193 -8.45 5.64 14.18
N VAL A 194 -8.37 6.27 12.99
CA VAL A 194 -9.20 7.44 12.65
C VAL A 194 -10.69 7.08 12.58
N LEU A 195 -11.03 5.93 11.98
CA LEU A 195 -12.42 5.45 11.94
C LEU A 195 -13.00 5.28 13.35
N ARG A 196 -12.21 4.74 14.29
CA ARG A 196 -12.64 4.55 15.69
C ARG A 196 -12.80 5.85 16.44
N ALA A 197 -11.85 6.75 16.31
CA ALA A 197 -11.93 8.06 16.95
C ALA A 197 -13.19 8.83 16.52
N ALA A 198 -13.64 8.64 15.29
CA ALA A 198 -14.90 9.22 14.80
C ALA A 198 -16.14 8.56 15.43
N GLY A 199 -16.13 7.24 15.62
CA GLY A 199 -17.26 6.52 16.24
C GLY A 199 -17.43 6.77 17.75
N ASN A 200 -16.39 7.24 18.43
CA ASN A 200 -16.47 7.57 19.86
C ASN A 200 -17.00 9.01 20.12
N ARG A 201 -17.20 9.79 19.06
CA ARG A 201 -17.69 11.21 19.14
C ARG A 201 -19.17 11.36 18.76
N SER A 202 -19.78 10.29 18.27
CA SER A 202 -21.22 10.22 17.94
C SER A 202 -22.00 9.51 19.07
#